data_f94539fd8a33a7549ac5528b5e9ec8ea
#
_entry.id   f94539fd8a33a7549ac5528b5e9ec8ea
#
_cell.length_a   1.000
_cell.length_b   1.000
_cell.length_c   1.000
_cell.angle_alpha   90.00
_cell.angle_beta   90.00
_cell.angle_gamma   90.00
#
_symmetry.space_group_name_H-M   'P 1'
#
loop_
_entity.id
_entity.type
_entity.pdbx_description
1 polymer ?
#
loop_
_entity_poly.entity_id
_entity_poly.type
_entity_poly.pdbx_seq_one_letter_code
_entity_poly.pdbx_strand_id
1 'polypeptide(L)'
;RHPNSKRAVVKLNDGFSGEVNALFYFDDCRGVDAIEQKKKIKEKLPTLRFEAPTEHWDSFRQKYKEMGGIVEMFVEGKVKYSPSSQCRVNAIGKPVSISTHDQVLGGPSGQVFIGCTFPADAQYRLEIQEAGMAVAQELANRGVMGRFATDFVSVPREGGGFDHYAIEVNLRKGGT
;
A
#
# COMPACT_ATOMS: atom_id res chain seq x y z
N ARG A 1 12.45 4.36 12.64
CA ARG A 1 13.18 4.75 11.42
C ARG A 1 12.61 6.01 10.76
N HIS A 2 11.38 6.41 11.08
CA HIS A 2 10.69 7.59 10.53
C HIS A 2 10.16 8.47 11.65
N PRO A 3 11.02 9.23 12.36
CA PRO A 3 10.64 9.98 13.57
C PRO A 3 9.59 11.07 13.31
N ASN A 4 9.49 11.54 12.08
CA ASN A 4 8.55 12.59 11.66
C ASN A 4 7.21 12.07 11.12
N SER A 5 6.99 10.76 11.09
CA SER A 5 5.74 10.18 10.61
C SER A 5 4.57 10.63 11.49
N LYS A 6 3.51 11.12 10.86
CA LYS A 6 2.27 11.52 11.54
C LYS A 6 1.35 10.33 11.76
N ARG A 7 1.36 9.40 10.81
CA ARG A 7 0.48 8.25 10.76
C ARG A 7 1.21 6.99 10.29
N ALA A 8 0.70 5.84 10.67
CA ALA A 8 1.06 4.55 10.10
C ALA A 8 -0.18 3.83 9.59
N VAL A 9 0.01 2.98 8.60
CA VAL A 9 -1.00 2.01 8.16
C VAL A 9 -0.65 0.67 8.76
N VAL A 10 -1.60 0.03 9.43
CA VAL A 10 -1.50 -1.34 9.92
C VAL A 10 -2.35 -2.22 9.01
N LYS A 11 -1.73 -3.18 8.36
CA LYS A 11 -2.38 -4.08 7.40
C LYS A 11 -2.33 -5.51 7.90
N LEU A 12 -3.39 -6.27 7.73
CA LEU A 12 -3.35 -7.73 7.89
C LEU A 12 -2.68 -8.36 6.66
N ASN A 13 -2.06 -9.53 6.84
CA ASN A 13 -1.40 -10.23 5.74
C ASN A 13 -2.38 -10.77 4.71
N ASP A 14 -3.61 -11.03 5.11
CA ASP A 14 -4.66 -11.54 4.22
C ASP A 14 -5.92 -10.72 4.39
N GLY A 15 -6.52 -10.33 3.28
CA GLY A 15 -7.72 -9.51 3.28
C GLY A 15 -8.14 -9.05 1.89
N PHE A 16 -9.29 -8.41 1.82
CA PHE A 16 -9.90 -7.99 0.56
C PHE A 16 -10.05 -6.47 0.49
N SER A 17 -9.56 -5.88 -0.61
CA SER A 17 -9.90 -4.51 -1.05
C SER A 17 -9.67 -3.37 -0.03
N GLY A 18 -8.58 -3.42 0.75
CA GLY A 18 -8.26 -2.35 1.71
C GLY A 18 -9.09 -2.34 2.99
N GLU A 19 -10.15 -3.15 3.08
CA GLU A 19 -11.01 -3.23 4.29
C GLU A 19 -10.27 -3.76 5.53
N VAL A 20 -9.13 -4.41 5.34
CA VAL A 20 -8.28 -4.95 6.40
C VAL A 20 -7.23 -3.97 6.89
N ASN A 21 -7.32 -2.71 6.50
CA ASN A 21 -6.38 -1.67 6.89
C ASN A 21 -6.90 -0.91 8.13
N ALA A 22 -5.97 -0.47 8.95
CA ALA A 22 -6.24 0.44 10.05
C ALA A 22 -5.20 1.56 10.09
N LEU A 23 -5.60 2.76 10.49
CA LEU A 23 -4.72 3.91 10.64
C LEU A 23 -4.39 4.13 12.11
N PHE A 24 -3.10 4.29 12.39
CA PHE A 24 -2.56 4.72 13.67
C PHE A 24 -2.04 6.16 13.58
N TYR A 25 -2.42 7.01 14.54
CA TYR A 25 -1.99 8.41 14.63
C TYR A 25 -1.00 8.60 15.76
N PHE A 26 0.17 9.18 15.47
CA PHE A 26 1.26 9.36 16.44
C PHE A 26 1.18 10.66 17.25
N ASP A 27 0.12 11.46 17.14
CA ASP A 27 0.06 12.85 17.65
C ASP A 27 0.64 13.02 19.06
N ASP A 28 0.21 12.19 20.02
CA ASP A 28 0.65 12.26 21.42
C ASP A 28 1.85 11.35 21.74
N CYS A 29 2.34 10.62 20.74
CA CYS A 29 3.42 9.65 20.92
C CYS A 29 4.80 10.22 20.51
N ARG A 30 4.86 11.49 20.10
CA ARG A 30 6.08 12.15 19.62
C ARG A 30 6.66 13.06 20.69
N GLY A 31 7.95 13.39 20.56
CA GLY A 31 8.62 14.33 21.46
C GLY A 31 8.92 13.79 22.85
N VAL A 32 8.84 12.48 23.04
CA VAL A 32 9.14 11.77 24.28
C VAL A 32 10.25 10.73 24.05
N ASP A 33 10.86 10.23 25.13
CA ASP A 33 11.86 9.17 25.02
C ASP A 33 11.27 7.85 24.50
N ALA A 34 12.12 6.90 24.10
CA ALA A 34 11.72 5.66 23.48
C ALA A 34 10.85 4.75 24.38
N ILE A 35 11.06 4.81 25.70
CA ILE A 35 10.31 3.99 26.66
C ILE A 35 8.89 4.55 26.78
N GLU A 36 8.78 5.85 26.99
CA GLU A 36 7.50 6.53 27.09
C GLU A 36 6.74 6.47 25.77
N GLN A 37 7.43 6.60 24.63
CA GLN A 37 6.83 6.43 23.30
C GLN A 37 6.21 5.05 23.13
N LYS A 38 6.94 3.99 23.51
CA LYS A 38 6.44 2.60 23.42
C LYS A 38 5.21 2.40 24.31
N LYS A 39 5.21 2.97 25.52
CA LYS A 39 4.07 2.91 26.43
C LYS A 39 2.84 3.58 25.81
N LYS A 40 2.96 4.83 25.34
CA LYS A 40 1.88 5.58 24.71
C LYS A 40 1.33 4.90 23.45
N ILE A 41 2.22 4.34 22.60
CA ILE A 41 1.78 3.57 21.44
C ILE A 41 0.93 2.38 21.88
N LYS A 42 1.40 1.61 22.89
CA LYS A 42 0.66 0.44 23.38
C LYS A 42 -0.72 0.79 23.94
N GLU A 43 -0.81 1.88 24.71
CA GLU A 43 -2.08 2.38 25.26
C GLU A 43 -3.04 2.86 24.16
N LYS A 44 -2.50 3.39 23.06
CA LYS A 44 -3.27 3.95 21.96
C LYS A 44 -3.66 2.93 20.86
N LEU A 45 -3.09 1.72 20.86
CA LEU A 45 -3.45 0.69 19.87
C LEU A 45 -4.95 0.40 19.78
N PRO A 46 -5.73 0.37 20.89
CA PRO A 46 -7.17 0.15 20.80
C PRO A 46 -7.95 1.27 20.08
N THR A 47 -7.33 2.42 19.83
CA THR A 47 -7.95 3.56 19.14
C THR A 47 -7.63 3.62 17.66
N LEU A 48 -7.11 2.54 17.06
CA LEU A 48 -6.94 2.41 15.62
C LEU A 48 -8.23 2.78 14.88
N ARG A 49 -8.09 3.52 13.78
CA ARG A 49 -9.21 3.79 12.88
C ARG A 49 -9.24 2.73 11.79
N PHE A 50 -10.26 1.90 11.84
CA PHE A 50 -10.46 0.82 10.88
C PHE A 50 -11.17 1.34 9.62
N GLU A 51 -10.79 0.78 8.47
CA GLU A 51 -11.44 1.09 7.19
C GLU A 51 -12.82 0.44 7.10
N ALA A 52 -12.95 -0.82 7.52
CA ALA A 52 -14.23 -1.49 7.58
C ALA A 52 -15.07 -0.98 8.78
N PRO A 53 -16.31 -0.49 8.54
CA PRO A 53 -17.16 0.03 9.62
C PRO A 53 -17.54 -1.03 10.67
N THR A 54 -17.47 -2.30 10.31
CA THR A 54 -17.79 -3.44 11.19
C THR A 54 -16.59 -3.94 11.97
N GLU A 55 -15.39 -3.42 11.67
CA GLU A 55 -14.15 -3.87 12.33
C GLU A 55 -13.95 -3.12 13.65
N HIS A 56 -13.39 -3.81 14.65
CA HIS A 56 -13.06 -3.26 15.95
C HIS A 56 -11.76 -3.87 16.49
N TRP A 57 -11.17 -3.24 17.51
CA TRP A 57 -9.86 -3.60 18.04
C TRP A 57 -9.69 -5.08 18.40
N ASP A 58 -10.63 -5.68 19.11
CA ASP A 58 -10.48 -7.06 19.57
C ASP A 58 -10.50 -8.07 18.42
N SER A 59 -11.40 -7.87 17.45
CA SER A 59 -11.46 -8.66 16.22
C SER A 59 -10.19 -8.48 15.40
N PHE A 60 -9.79 -7.24 15.14
CA PHE A 60 -8.57 -6.94 14.37
C PHE A 60 -7.31 -7.50 15.03
N ARG A 61 -7.17 -7.33 16.34
CA ARG A 61 -6.06 -7.89 17.12
C ARG A 61 -6.02 -9.41 17.04
N GLN A 62 -7.17 -10.09 17.09
CA GLN A 62 -7.25 -11.53 16.95
C GLN A 62 -6.78 -11.97 15.56
N LYS A 63 -7.31 -11.37 14.49
CA LYS A 63 -6.87 -11.63 13.11
C LYS A 63 -5.37 -11.38 12.93
N TYR A 64 -4.85 -10.28 13.51
CA TYR A 64 -3.42 -9.96 13.43
C TYR A 64 -2.53 -11.01 14.12
N LYS A 65 -3.01 -11.62 15.22
CA LYS A 65 -2.31 -12.73 15.89
C LYS A 65 -2.31 -14.02 15.06
N GLU A 66 -3.40 -14.28 14.34
CA GLU A 66 -3.59 -15.50 13.57
C GLU A 66 -2.82 -15.48 12.25
N MET A 67 -2.93 -14.41 11.50
CA MET A 67 -2.38 -14.32 10.15
C MET A 67 -1.15 -13.41 10.03
N GLY A 68 -0.84 -12.63 11.05
CA GLY A 68 0.20 -11.62 10.99
C GLY A 68 -0.24 -10.37 10.25
N GLY A 69 0.73 -9.48 10.01
CA GLY A 69 0.49 -8.23 9.32
C GLY A 69 1.75 -7.39 9.21
N ILE A 70 1.61 -6.22 8.61
CA ILE A 70 2.69 -5.25 8.44
C ILE A 70 2.27 -3.87 8.96
N VAL A 71 3.22 -3.12 9.46
CA VAL A 71 3.05 -1.70 9.81
C VAL A 71 3.90 -0.87 8.86
N GLU A 72 3.26 -0.04 8.07
CA GLU A 72 3.89 0.79 7.06
C GLU A 72 3.74 2.27 7.41
N MET A 73 4.71 3.08 6.95
CA MET A 73 4.59 4.52 6.99
C MET A 73 3.42 4.95 6.08
N PHE A 74 2.53 5.79 6.59
CA PHE A 74 1.53 6.41 5.73
C PHE A 74 2.22 7.43 4.81
N VAL A 75 2.00 7.28 3.52
CA VAL A 75 2.52 8.23 2.51
C VAL A 75 1.71 9.51 2.58
N GLU A 76 2.35 10.58 3.06
CA GLU A 76 1.74 11.91 3.14
C GLU A 76 1.86 12.64 1.80
N GLY A 77 0.91 13.55 1.52
CA GLY A 77 0.90 14.38 0.32
C GLY A 77 -0.42 15.13 0.19
N LYS A 78 -0.37 16.39 -0.26
CA LYS A 78 -1.58 17.18 -0.55
C LYS A 78 -2.35 16.60 -1.75
N VAL A 79 -1.60 16.14 -2.73
CA VAL A 79 -2.09 15.42 -3.91
C VAL A 79 -1.40 14.08 -3.95
N LYS A 80 -2.18 13.04 -4.21
CA LYS A 80 -1.68 11.67 -4.36
C LYS A 80 -2.42 11.00 -5.51
N TYR A 81 -1.67 10.22 -6.25
CA TYR A 81 -2.18 9.36 -7.32
C TYR A 81 -1.98 7.91 -6.91
N SER A 82 -2.81 7.03 -7.44
CA SER A 82 -2.78 5.61 -7.11
C SER A 82 -2.57 4.74 -8.38
N PRO A 83 -1.41 4.85 -9.03
CA PRO A 83 -1.16 4.03 -10.20
C PRO A 83 -0.89 2.58 -9.85
N SER A 84 -1.15 1.70 -10.82
CA SER A 84 -0.89 0.26 -10.76
C SER A 84 -0.16 -0.19 -12.03
N SER A 85 0.87 -1.03 -11.88
CA SER A 85 1.56 -1.70 -12.97
C SER A 85 1.13 -3.16 -13.03
N GLN A 86 0.62 -3.58 -14.20
CA GLN A 86 0.24 -4.95 -14.46
C GLN A 86 1.38 -5.67 -15.17
N CYS A 87 1.82 -6.77 -14.62
CA CYS A 87 2.91 -7.57 -15.14
C CYS A 87 2.52 -9.04 -15.26
N ARG A 88 3.32 -9.79 -16.01
CA ARG A 88 3.21 -11.23 -16.12
C ARG A 88 4.62 -11.84 -16.18
N VAL A 89 4.83 -12.91 -15.43
CA VAL A 89 5.96 -13.81 -15.64
C VAL A 89 5.44 -15.02 -16.43
N ASN A 90 6.03 -15.28 -17.58
CA ASN A 90 5.62 -16.40 -18.45
C ASN A 90 6.19 -17.74 -17.95
N ALA A 91 5.81 -18.84 -18.61
CA ALA A 91 6.20 -20.19 -18.20
C ALA A 91 7.71 -20.49 -18.28
N ILE A 92 8.47 -19.65 -19.00
CA ILE A 92 9.94 -19.77 -19.06
C ILE A 92 10.65 -18.77 -18.13
N GLY A 93 9.91 -18.20 -17.16
CA GLY A 93 10.47 -17.28 -16.17
C GLY A 93 10.77 -15.87 -16.66
N LYS A 94 10.30 -15.48 -17.86
CA LYS A 94 10.55 -14.12 -18.41
C LYS A 94 9.44 -13.16 -17.99
N PRO A 95 9.77 -12.05 -17.29
CA PRO A 95 8.81 -11.00 -16.96
C PRO A 95 8.47 -10.15 -18.18
N VAL A 96 7.22 -9.68 -18.23
CA VAL A 96 6.68 -8.81 -19.28
C VAL A 96 5.74 -7.80 -18.62
N SER A 97 5.89 -6.52 -18.96
CA SER A 97 4.89 -5.50 -18.63
C SER A 97 3.68 -5.65 -19.55
N ILE A 98 2.49 -5.53 -18.96
CA ILE A 98 1.23 -5.61 -19.71
C ILE A 98 0.65 -4.22 -19.89
N SER A 99 0.48 -3.47 -18.80
CA SER A 99 -0.17 -2.16 -18.80
C SER A 99 0.08 -1.40 -17.51
N THR A 100 -0.25 -0.11 -17.54
CA THR A 100 -0.32 0.75 -16.37
C THR A 100 -1.71 1.37 -16.30
N HIS A 101 -2.22 1.59 -15.10
CA HIS A 101 -3.55 2.12 -14.82
C HIS A 101 -3.49 3.13 -13.70
N ASP A 102 -4.40 4.10 -13.67
CA ASP A 102 -4.68 4.90 -12.48
C ASP A 102 -5.94 4.37 -11.82
N GLN A 103 -5.82 3.95 -10.57
CA GLN A 103 -6.94 3.47 -9.78
C GLN A 103 -7.85 4.64 -9.40
N VAL A 104 -9.14 4.45 -9.58
CA VAL A 104 -10.20 5.31 -9.04
C VAL A 104 -10.60 4.72 -7.70
N LEU A 105 -10.26 5.44 -6.64
CA LEU A 105 -10.53 5.04 -5.27
C LEU A 105 -11.68 5.85 -4.69
N GLY A 106 -12.46 5.22 -3.83
CA GLY A 106 -13.60 5.84 -3.16
C GLY A 106 -13.83 5.24 -1.77
N GLY A 107 -15.07 5.31 -1.30
CA GLY A 107 -15.43 4.94 0.07
C GLY A 107 -15.07 6.04 1.09
N PRO A 108 -15.37 5.82 2.38
CA PRO A 108 -15.19 6.83 3.43
C PRO A 108 -13.76 7.31 3.62
N SER A 109 -12.77 6.47 3.36
CA SER A 109 -11.35 6.78 3.48
C SER A 109 -10.67 7.08 2.14
N GLY A 110 -11.36 6.84 1.01
CA GLY A 110 -10.78 6.93 -0.32
C GLY A 110 -9.81 5.80 -0.64
N GLN A 111 -9.92 4.63 -0.01
CA GLN A 111 -9.04 3.47 -0.25
C GLN A 111 -9.74 2.30 -0.94
N VAL A 112 -11.06 2.37 -1.11
CA VAL A 112 -11.83 1.31 -1.76
C VAL A 112 -11.70 1.43 -3.28
N PHE A 113 -11.24 0.37 -3.94
CA PHE A 113 -11.14 0.34 -5.40
C PHE A 113 -12.55 0.35 -6.04
N ILE A 114 -12.82 1.35 -6.87
CA ILE A 114 -14.08 1.49 -7.62
C ILE A 114 -13.88 1.14 -9.09
N GLY A 115 -12.70 1.43 -9.63
CA GLY A 115 -12.36 1.21 -11.02
C GLY A 115 -11.00 1.78 -11.36
N CYS A 116 -10.68 1.89 -12.64
CA CYS A 116 -9.43 2.48 -13.09
C CYS A 116 -9.59 3.17 -14.44
N THR A 117 -8.69 4.11 -14.71
CA THR A 117 -8.47 4.68 -16.05
C THR A 117 -7.26 4.02 -16.70
N PHE A 118 -7.29 3.88 -18.02
CA PHE A 118 -6.24 3.27 -18.82
C PHE A 118 -5.89 4.14 -20.02
N PRO A 119 -4.60 4.31 -20.32
CA PRO A 119 -3.43 3.98 -19.49
C PRO A 119 -3.31 4.92 -18.28
N ALA A 120 -2.35 4.68 -17.37
CA ALA A 120 -1.99 5.65 -16.35
C ALA A 120 -1.48 6.97 -16.96
N ASP A 121 -1.51 8.03 -16.17
CA ASP A 121 -1.12 9.38 -16.62
C ASP A 121 0.28 9.38 -17.26
N ALA A 122 0.37 10.11 -18.40
CA ALA A 122 1.58 10.21 -19.19
C ALA A 122 2.78 10.79 -18.42
N GLN A 123 2.54 11.58 -17.37
CA GLN A 123 3.59 12.19 -16.57
C GLN A 123 4.44 11.20 -15.82
N TYR A 124 3.90 10.01 -15.43
CA TYR A 124 4.61 9.02 -14.61
C TYR A 124 4.46 7.57 -15.06
N ARG A 125 3.63 7.26 -16.05
CA ARG A 125 3.34 5.87 -16.43
C ARG A 125 4.58 5.04 -16.79
N LEU A 126 5.61 5.67 -17.38
CA LEU A 126 6.84 4.97 -17.76
C LEU A 126 7.68 4.64 -16.52
N GLU A 127 7.76 5.55 -15.54
CA GLU A 127 8.45 5.31 -14.28
C GLU A 127 7.75 4.18 -13.48
N ILE A 128 6.41 4.18 -13.45
CA ILE A 128 5.60 3.11 -12.84
C ILE A 128 5.80 1.76 -13.55
N GLN A 129 5.87 1.77 -14.88
CA GLN A 129 6.16 0.57 -15.65
C GLN A 129 7.53 0.00 -15.34
N GLU A 130 8.56 0.85 -15.28
CA GLU A 130 9.92 0.45 -14.95
C GLU A 130 10.02 -0.12 -13.53
N ALA A 131 9.43 0.56 -12.54
CA ALA A 131 9.35 0.09 -11.17
C ALA A 131 8.61 -1.26 -11.06
N GLY A 132 7.48 -1.41 -11.76
CA GLY A 132 6.74 -2.66 -11.83
C GLY A 132 7.54 -3.79 -12.48
N MET A 133 8.34 -3.50 -13.50
CA MET A 133 9.23 -4.48 -14.13
C MET A 133 10.37 -4.92 -13.20
N ALA A 134 10.91 -4.02 -12.37
CA ALA A 134 11.90 -4.39 -11.34
C ALA A 134 11.32 -5.39 -10.33
N VAL A 135 10.08 -5.16 -9.87
CA VAL A 135 9.35 -6.11 -9.02
C VAL A 135 9.12 -7.43 -9.76
N ALA A 136 8.72 -7.37 -11.03
CA ALA A 136 8.47 -8.55 -11.86
C ALA A 136 9.71 -9.41 -12.02
N GLN A 137 10.89 -8.79 -12.19
CA GLN A 137 12.16 -9.52 -12.29
C GLN A 137 12.51 -10.22 -10.97
N GLU A 138 12.31 -9.56 -9.83
CA GLU A 138 12.56 -10.17 -8.53
C GLU A 138 11.62 -11.35 -8.25
N LEU A 139 10.34 -11.20 -8.60
CA LEU A 139 9.36 -12.29 -8.48
C LEU A 139 9.69 -13.46 -9.40
N ALA A 140 10.13 -13.20 -10.64
CA ALA A 140 10.58 -14.23 -11.57
C ALA A 140 11.79 -15.00 -11.02
N ASN A 141 12.78 -14.31 -10.43
CA ASN A 141 13.94 -14.93 -9.77
C ASN A 141 13.53 -15.85 -8.61
N ARG A 142 12.37 -15.59 -7.98
CA ARG A 142 11.79 -16.44 -6.93
C ARG A 142 10.85 -17.53 -7.45
N GLY A 143 10.76 -17.71 -8.75
CA GLY A 143 9.94 -18.74 -9.38
C GLY A 143 8.45 -18.43 -9.47
N VAL A 144 8.04 -17.19 -9.22
CA VAL A 144 6.63 -16.77 -9.40
C VAL A 144 6.29 -16.79 -10.89
N MET A 145 5.13 -17.35 -11.23
CA MET A 145 4.59 -17.37 -12.60
C MET A 145 3.16 -16.84 -12.61
N GLY A 146 2.75 -16.26 -13.74
CA GLY A 146 1.39 -15.76 -13.93
C GLY A 146 1.29 -14.24 -13.94
N ARG A 147 0.05 -13.74 -13.90
CA ARG A 147 -0.25 -12.31 -13.86
C ARG A 147 -0.29 -11.81 -12.42
N PHE A 148 0.19 -10.60 -12.23
CA PHE A 148 0.10 -9.90 -10.95
C PHE A 148 0.13 -8.39 -11.20
N ALA A 149 -0.23 -7.64 -10.17
CA ALA A 149 -0.16 -6.19 -10.15
C ALA A 149 0.77 -5.71 -9.03
N THR A 150 1.41 -4.56 -9.26
CA THR A 150 2.06 -3.78 -8.22
C THR A 150 1.36 -2.44 -8.13
N ASP A 151 0.82 -2.13 -6.96
CA ASP A 151 0.12 -0.89 -6.68
C ASP A 151 1.05 0.12 -6.02
N PHE A 152 0.89 1.38 -6.43
CA PHE A 152 1.75 2.48 -5.97
C PHE A 152 0.92 3.63 -5.40
N VAL A 153 1.56 4.40 -4.53
CA VAL A 153 1.16 5.78 -4.24
C VAL A 153 2.22 6.69 -4.85
N SER A 154 1.79 7.62 -5.70
CA SER A 154 2.66 8.59 -6.36
C SER A 154 2.36 9.99 -5.85
N VAL A 155 3.39 10.70 -5.38
CA VAL A 155 3.29 12.03 -4.81
C VAL A 155 4.13 13.01 -5.63
N PRO A 156 3.54 14.10 -6.14
CA PRO A 156 4.31 15.15 -6.84
C PRO A 156 5.39 15.74 -5.93
N ARG A 157 6.58 15.96 -6.47
CA ARG A 157 7.69 16.65 -5.80
C ARG A 157 7.65 18.14 -6.05
N GLU A 158 8.07 18.91 -5.05
CA GLU A 158 8.42 20.31 -5.27
C GLU A 158 9.61 20.37 -6.25
N GLY A 159 9.44 21.06 -7.39
CA GLY A 159 10.45 21.12 -8.45
C GLY A 159 10.23 20.16 -9.60
N GLY A 160 9.18 19.35 -9.58
CA GLY A 160 8.76 18.46 -10.68
C GLY A 160 9.10 16.99 -10.47
N GLY A 161 8.42 16.14 -11.24
CA GLY A 161 8.49 14.69 -11.11
C GLY A 161 7.70 14.17 -9.91
N PHE A 162 7.88 12.89 -9.59
CA PHE A 162 7.10 12.18 -8.56
C PHE A 162 8.00 11.34 -7.67
N ASP A 163 7.57 11.13 -6.43
CA ASP A 163 8.03 10.05 -5.58
C ASP A 163 7.03 8.90 -5.68
N HIS A 164 7.50 7.71 -6.03
CA HIS A 164 6.68 6.52 -6.18
C HIS A 164 6.95 5.54 -5.05
N TYR A 165 5.91 5.12 -4.37
CA TYR A 165 5.96 4.15 -3.28
C TYR A 165 5.18 2.91 -3.69
N ALA A 166 5.85 1.78 -3.89
CA ALA A 166 5.19 0.49 -4.04
C ALA A 166 4.57 0.09 -2.70
N ILE A 167 3.27 -0.09 -2.66
CA ILE A 167 2.52 -0.32 -1.42
C ILE A 167 1.88 -1.70 -1.34
N GLU A 168 1.71 -2.38 -2.47
CA GLU A 168 1.09 -3.70 -2.49
C GLU A 168 1.50 -4.48 -3.74
N VAL A 169 1.71 -5.79 -3.58
CA VAL A 169 1.87 -6.72 -4.69
C VAL A 169 0.72 -7.72 -4.65
N ASN A 170 -0.15 -7.65 -5.65
CA ASN A 170 -1.29 -8.52 -5.82
C ASN A 170 -0.90 -9.70 -6.72
N LEU A 171 -0.50 -10.86 -6.14
CA LEU A 171 -0.03 -12.06 -6.87
C LEU A 171 -1.19 -12.82 -7.54
N ARG A 172 -2.05 -12.11 -8.22
CA ARG A 172 -3.22 -12.62 -8.95
C ARG A 172 -3.56 -11.71 -10.11
N LYS A 173 -4.40 -12.18 -11.03
CA LYS A 173 -5.04 -11.30 -12.01
C LYS A 173 -5.87 -10.25 -11.26
N GLY A 174 -5.63 -8.99 -11.55
CA GLY A 174 -6.40 -7.87 -11.02
C GLY A 174 -7.80 -7.74 -11.65
N GLY A 175 -8.53 -6.71 -11.20
CA GLY A 175 -9.83 -6.31 -11.77
C GLY A 175 -9.73 -5.50 -13.06
N THR A 176 -8.51 -5.33 -13.58
CA THR A 176 -8.19 -4.54 -14.78
C THR A 176 -7.78 -5.43 -15.94
#